data_4ba3f1d1c4e7cbc45e903e2efbce71b7
#
_entry.id   4ba3f1d1c4e7cbc45e903e2efbce71b7
#
_cell.length_a   1.000
_cell.length_b   1.000
_cell.length_c   1.000
_cell.angle_alpha   90.00
_cell.angle_beta   90.00
_cell.angle_gamma   90.00
#
_symmetry.space_group_name_H-M   'P 1'
#
loop_
_entity.id
_entity.type
_entity.pdbx_description
1 polymer ?
#
loop_
_entity_poly.entity_id
_entity_poly.type
_entity_poly.pdbx_seq_one_letter_code
_entity_poly.pdbx_strand_id
1 'polypeptide(L)'
;MAAVPRLRPIDHEERLTLVDHLGELRTRILVAVGAFMLASSVAWWQNHEVLEIVYRPLPDNIPEPITFGVTEPFTTTLSNSAYFGLLASLPVILYQFYAFVLPAFSPKERKVATPLIAMIPFLFIGGVAFCYFVVLEPATDFLLSFNNDEFNTQIRARDYTSFVLLTMAAMGIGFQVPVAILAAVRLGITTPEKLRKNRRYAILVIAVLAAFLPTIDPITLILEMVPLILLFELSIVLSAALQGREAKAAAREAEAVEAAEREKAPDSPS
;
A
#
# COMPACT_ATOMS: atom_id res chain seq x y z
N MET A 1 21.74 -21.83 8.12
CA MET A 1 21.58 -20.45 7.59
C MET A 1 21.09 -20.57 6.16
N ALA A 2 19.79 -20.46 5.93
CA ALA A 2 19.22 -20.48 4.59
C ALA A 2 19.48 -19.10 3.96
N ALA A 3 20.24 -19.11 2.84
CA ALA A 3 20.54 -17.89 2.10
C ALA A 3 19.25 -17.32 1.51
N VAL A 4 18.94 -16.06 1.83
CA VAL A 4 17.91 -15.29 1.14
C VAL A 4 18.22 -15.32 -0.35
N PRO A 5 17.33 -15.78 -1.22
CA PRO A 5 17.61 -15.83 -2.65
C PRO A 5 17.87 -14.41 -3.17
N ARG A 6 19.10 -14.12 -3.54
CA ARG A 6 19.50 -12.87 -4.18
C ARG A 6 18.81 -12.78 -5.53
N LEU A 7 18.16 -11.65 -5.80
CA LEU A 7 17.61 -11.32 -7.11
C LEU A 7 18.73 -11.43 -8.16
N ARG A 8 18.71 -12.46 -8.99
CA ARG A 8 19.61 -12.56 -10.15
C ARG A 8 19.22 -11.47 -11.14
N PRO A 9 20.16 -10.64 -11.61
CA PRO A 9 19.89 -9.79 -12.76
C PRO A 9 19.68 -10.69 -13.97
N ILE A 10 18.46 -10.65 -14.54
CA ILE A 10 18.11 -11.37 -15.76
C ILE A 10 18.54 -10.51 -16.93
N ASP A 11 19.42 -11.05 -17.78
CA ASP A 11 19.85 -10.39 -19.01
C ASP A 11 18.68 -10.39 -20.02
N HIS A 12 18.55 -9.33 -20.84
CA HIS A 12 17.37 -9.08 -21.69
C HIS A 12 17.17 -10.08 -22.81
N GLU A 13 18.13 -10.93 -23.09
CA GLU A 13 18.07 -11.94 -24.14
C GLU A 13 17.49 -13.29 -23.65
N GLU A 14 17.42 -13.53 -22.35
CA GLU A 14 16.72 -14.69 -21.80
C GLU A 14 15.21 -14.43 -21.82
N ARG A 15 14.54 -14.90 -22.86
CA ARG A 15 13.09 -15.10 -22.84
C ARG A 15 12.80 -16.11 -21.74
N LEU A 16 12.37 -15.60 -20.57
CA LEU A 16 11.86 -16.47 -19.52
C LEU A 16 10.77 -17.35 -20.14
N THR A 17 10.99 -18.65 -20.14
CA THR A 17 9.95 -19.56 -20.54
C THR A 17 8.77 -19.40 -19.58
N LEU A 18 7.54 -19.62 -20.02
CA LEU A 18 6.36 -19.57 -19.14
C LEU A 18 6.56 -20.43 -17.89
N VAL A 19 7.31 -21.53 -18.02
CA VAL A 19 7.64 -22.45 -16.94
C VAL A 19 8.53 -21.79 -15.88
N ASP A 20 9.53 -21.01 -16.29
CA ASP A 20 10.43 -20.30 -15.36
C ASP A 20 9.67 -19.21 -14.60
N HIS A 21 8.79 -18.48 -15.27
CA HIS A 21 7.93 -17.47 -14.66
C HIS A 21 6.95 -18.07 -13.64
N LEU A 22 6.36 -19.22 -13.95
CA LEU A 22 5.52 -19.98 -13.01
C LEU A 22 6.33 -20.51 -11.81
N GLY A 23 7.58 -20.90 -12.04
CA GLY A 23 8.51 -21.29 -10.96
C GLY A 23 8.81 -20.14 -10.02
N GLU A 24 9.03 -18.94 -10.56
CA GLU A 24 9.20 -17.71 -9.79
C GLU A 24 7.94 -17.38 -8.98
N LEU A 25 6.75 -17.43 -9.59
CA LEU A 25 5.47 -17.20 -8.93
C LEU A 25 5.29 -18.13 -7.72
N ARG A 26 5.55 -19.43 -7.90
CA ARG A 26 5.47 -20.42 -6.81
C ARG A 26 6.35 -20.03 -5.63
N THR A 27 7.61 -19.67 -5.89
CA THR A 27 8.56 -19.29 -4.83
C THR A 27 8.08 -18.05 -4.11
N ARG A 28 7.59 -17.04 -4.81
CA ARG A 28 7.08 -15.79 -4.22
C ARG A 28 5.83 -16.01 -3.38
N ILE A 29 4.91 -16.86 -3.86
CA ILE A 29 3.72 -17.26 -3.08
C ILE A 29 4.15 -17.97 -1.80
N LEU A 30 5.10 -18.91 -1.86
CA LEU A 30 5.58 -19.62 -0.68
C LEU A 30 6.21 -18.68 0.34
N VAL A 31 6.97 -17.68 -0.10
CA VAL A 31 7.54 -16.63 0.79
C VAL A 31 6.43 -15.79 1.41
N ALA A 32 5.44 -15.37 0.64
CA ALA A 32 4.29 -14.58 1.12
C ALA A 32 3.48 -15.36 2.16
N VAL A 33 3.14 -16.62 1.86
CA VAL A 33 2.43 -17.52 2.79
C VAL A 33 3.27 -17.80 4.03
N GLY A 34 4.57 -18.05 3.88
CA GLY A 34 5.49 -18.25 4.99
C GLY A 34 5.56 -17.03 5.92
N ALA A 35 5.63 -15.82 5.35
CA ALA A 35 5.61 -14.57 6.11
C ALA A 35 4.27 -14.40 6.87
N PHE A 36 3.15 -14.67 6.20
CA PHE A 36 1.83 -14.64 6.82
C PHE A 36 1.70 -15.64 7.98
N MET A 37 2.08 -16.90 7.76
CA MET A 37 2.01 -17.94 8.79
C MET A 37 2.91 -17.62 9.99
N LEU A 38 4.12 -17.13 9.74
CA LEU A 38 5.04 -16.71 10.80
C LEU A 38 4.45 -15.55 11.61
N ALA A 39 4.00 -14.49 10.91
CA ALA A 39 3.41 -13.32 11.57
C ALA A 39 2.15 -13.68 12.37
N SER A 40 1.28 -14.54 11.82
CA SER A 40 0.07 -15.04 12.53
C SER A 40 0.43 -15.88 13.74
N SER A 41 1.46 -16.71 13.66
CA SER A 41 1.93 -17.52 14.79
C SER A 41 2.52 -16.65 15.91
N VAL A 42 3.27 -15.61 15.56
CA VAL A 42 3.78 -14.61 16.52
C VAL A 42 2.63 -13.85 17.15
N ALA A 43 1.65 -13.40 16.36
CA ALA A 43 0.46 -12.71 16.87
C ALA A 43 -0.37 -13.60 17.81
N TRP A 44 -0.47 -14.88 17.52
CA TRP A 44 -1.11 -15.85 18.42
C TRP A 44 -0.37 -15.97 19.76
N TRP A 45 0.95 -16.07 19.71
CA TRP A 45 1.77 -16.14 20.92
C TRP A 45 1.69 -14.87 21.76
N GLN A 46 1.68 -13.72 21.09
CA GLN A 46 1.62 -12.39 21.70
C GLN A 46 0.18 -11.84 21.74
N ASN A 47 -0.84 -12.72 21.84
CA ASN A 47 -2.25 -12.31 21.73
C ASN A 47 -2.63 -11.19 22.71
N HIS A 48 -2.06 -11.18 23.92
CA HIS A 48 -2.31 -10.15 24.92
C HIS A 48 -1.88 -8.76 24.42
N GLU A 49 -0.65 -8.64 23.93
CA GLU A 49 -0.09 -7.38 23.39
C GLU A 49 -0.86 -6.92 22.14
N VAL A 50 -1.25 -7.88 21.28
CA VAL A 50 -2.07 -7.58 20.11
C VAL A 50 -3.41 -6.99 20.50
N LEU A 51 -4.09 -7.55 21.50
CA LEU A 51 -5.37 -7.05 21.98
C LEU A 51 -5.22 -5.68 22.66
N GLU A 52 -4.15 -5.46 23.43
CA GLU A 52 -3.87 -4.16 24.05
C GLU A 52 -3.71 -3.07 22.96
N ILE A 53 -2.95 -3.33 21.90
CA ILE A 53 -2.80 -2.41 20.77
C ILE A 53 -4.15 -2.16 20.10
N VAL A 54 -4.94 -3.20 19.86
CA VAL A 54 -6.22 -3.09 19.14
C VAL A 54 -7.27 -2.36 19.99
N TYR A 55 -7.27 -2.52 21.31
CA TYR A 55 -8.24 -1.87 22.19
C TYR A 55 -7.86 -0.45 22.60
N ARG A 56 -6.62 -0.02 22.40
CA ARG A 56 -6.16 1.31 22.78
C ARG A 56 -6.95 2.47 22.15
N PRO A 57 -7.44 2.39 20.89
CA PRO A 57 -8.30 3.44 20.30
C PRO A 57 -9.74 3.46 20.86
N LEU A 58 -10.07 2.53 21.78
CA LEU A 58 -11.40 2.49 22.41
C LEU A 58 -11.50 3.60 23.47
N PRO A 59 -12.59 4.40 23.49
CA PRO A 59 -12.80 5.42 24.51
C PRO A 59 -12.88 4.82 25.93
N ASP A 60 -12.28 5.50 26.92
CA ASP A 60 -12.20 5.05 28.32
C ASP A 60 -13.56 4.85 29.00
N ASN A 61 -14.62 5.50 28.49
CA ASN A 61 -15.99 5.40 29.01
C ASN A 61 -16.75 4.19 28.50
N ILE A 62 -16.17 3.41 27.58
CA ILE A 62 -16.80 2.23 26.98
C ILE A 62 -16.36 0.97 27.73
N PRO A 63 -17.30 0.07 28.09
CA PRO A 63 -16.95 -1.21 28.70
C PRO A 63 -16.06 -2.07 27.80
N GLU A 64 -15.25 -2.92 28.43
CA GLU A 64 -14.43 -3.89 27.68
C GLU A 64 -15.30 -4.72 26.73
N PRO A 65 -14.79 -5.04 25.52
CA PRO A 65 -15.52 -5.85 24.55
C PRO A 65 -15.89 -7.24 25.11
N ILE A 66 -17.09 -7.68 24.82
CA ILE A 66 -17.67 -8.91 25.35
C ILE A 66 -17.71 -10.02 24.29
N THR A 67 -17.83 -11.27 24.77
CA THR A 67 -18.07 -12.45 23.94
C THR A 67 -19.37 -13.11 24.34
N PHE A 68 -20.15 -13.63 23.37
CA PHE A 68 -21.48 -14.20 23.61
C PHE A 68 -21.50 -15.72 23.62
N GLY A 69 -20.50 -16.38 23.08
CA GLY A 69 -20.45 -17.82 22.92
C GLY A 69 -19.27 -18.49 23.60
N VAL A 70 -19.42 -19.76 24.00
CA VAL A 70 -18.36 -20.54 24.66
C VAL A 70 -17.11 -20.69 23.81
N THR A 71 -17.27 -20.83 22.50
CA THR A 71 -16.16 -20.99 21.54
C THR A 71 -15.66 -19.65 20.98
N GLU A 72 -16.37 -18.58 21.25
CA GLU A 72 -16.09 -17.26 20.66
C GLU A 72 -14.74 -16.69 21.10
N PRO A 73 -14.29 -16.79 22.36
CA PRO A 73 -12.94 -16.31 22.72
C PRO A 73 -11.84 -16.98 21.91
N PHE A 74 -11.94 -18.30 21.70
CA PHE A 74 -10.98 -19.04 20.89
C PHE A 74 -11.00 -18.61 19.41
N THR A 75 -12.19 -18.56 18.81
CA THR A 75 -12.32 -18.18 17.38
C THR A 75 -11.96 -16.72 17.12
N THR A 76 -12.24 -15.83 18.09
CA THR A 76 -11.84 -14.43 18.04
C THR A 76 -10.33 -14.29 18.11
N THR A 77 -9.67 -14.96 19.05
CA THR A 77 -8.20 -14.97 19.14
C THR A 77 -7.55 -15.51 17.86
N LEU A 78 -8.10 -16.59 17.30
CA LEU A 78 -7.61 -17.15 16.02
C LEU A 78 -7.76 -16.15 14.86
N SER A 79 -8.93 -15.54 14.75
CA SER A 79 -9.21 -14.54 13.71
C SER A 79 -8.34 -13.30 13.87
N ASN A 80 -8.17 -12.78 15.08
CA ASN A 80 -7.33 -11.63 15.37
C ASN A 80 -5.87 -11.90 15.03
N SER A 81 -5.37 -13.08 15.38
CA SER A 81 -4.01 -13.50 15.04
C SER A 81 -3.82 -13.58 13.51
N ALA A 82 -4.83 -14.07 12.79
CA ALA A 82 -4.79 -14.12 11.33
C ALA A 82 -4.85 -12.71 10.71
N TYR A 83 -5.74 -11.82 11.15
CA TYR A 83 -5.85 -10.45 10.64
C TYR A 83 -4.61 -9.62 10.97
N PHE A 84 -4.11 -9.70 12.20
CA PHE A 84 -2.87 -9.02 12.58
C PHE A 84 -1.66 -9.58 11.84
N GLY A 85 -1.60 -10.91 11.69
CA GLY A 85 -0.58 -11.59 10.90
C GLY A 85 -0.60 -11.17 9.44
N LEU A 86 -1.81 -11.03 8.85
CA LEU A 86 -1.97 -10.47 7.50
C LEU A 86 -1.46 -9.03 7.45
N LEU A 87 -1.90 -8.16 8.36
CA LEU A 87 -1.48 -6.78 8.44
C LEU A 87 0.05 -6.66 8.52
N ALA A 88 0.69 -7.41 9.42
CA ALA A 88 2.12 -7.40 9.62
C ALA A 88 2.92 -7.98 8.43
N SER A 89 2.35 -8.94 7.70
CA SER A 89 2.98 -9.56 6.51
C SER A 89 2.71 -8.81 5.21
N LEU A 90 1.71 -7.92 5.15
CA LEU A 90 1.35 -7.18 3.92
C LEU A 90 2.53 -6.44 3.27
N PRO A 91 3.46 -5.79 3.98
CA PRO A 91 4.63 -5.18 3.35
C PRO A 91 5.47 -6.18 2.56
N VAL A 92 5.64 -7.40 3.10
CA VAL A 92 6.37 -8.49 2.44
C VAL A 92 5.57 -9.02 1.25
N ILE A 93 4.26 -9.23 1.41
CA ILE A 93 3.35 -9.69 0.37
C ILE A 93 3.34 -8.71 -0.81
N LEU A 94 3.18 -7.41 -0.53
CA LEU A 94 3.20 -6.36 -1.55
C LEU A 94 4.56 -6.32 -2.26
N TYR A 95 5.66 -6.40 -1.52
CA TYR A 95 6.99 -6.47 -2.11
C TYR A 95 7.13 -7.67 -3.05
N GLN A 96 6.68 -8.86 -2.65
CA GLN A 96 6.73 -10.06 -3.49
C GLN A 96 5.88 -9.90 -4.76
N PHE A 97 4.69 -9.32 -4.63
CA PHE A 97 3.82 -9.03 -5.77
C PHE A 97 4.49 -8.09 -6.79
N TYR A 98 4.99 -6.95 -6.33
CA TYR A 98 5.65 -5.99 -7.23
C TYR A 98 6.95 -6.52 -7.81
N ALA A 99 7.73 -7.27 -7.03
CA ALA A 99 8.95 -7.90 -7.50
C ALA A 99 8.68 -9.01 -8.55
N PHE A 100 7.51 -9.66 -8.50
CA PHE A 100 7.04 -10.58 -9.53
C PHE A 100 6.68 -9.87 -10.84
N VAL A 101 6.12 -8.67 -10.76
CA VAL A 101 5.75 -7.87 -11.94
C VAL A 101 6.96 -7.18 -12.57
N LEU A 102 8.02 -6.90 -11.79
CA LEU A 102 9.22 -6.17 -12.23
C LEU A 102 9.94 -6.78 -13.46
N PRO A 103 10.07 -8.11 -13.64
CA PRO A 103 10.67 -8.70 -14.83
C PRO A 103 9.96 -8.38 -16.15
N ALA A 104 8.65 -8.07 -16.11
CA ALA A 104 7.88 -7.69 -17.29
C ALA A 104 8.28 -6.33 -17.88
N PHE A 105 9.04 -5.51 -17.12
CA PHE A 105 9.49 -4.18 -17.55
C PHE A 105 10.81 -4.21 -18.30
N SER A 106 10.97 -3.27 -19.25
CA SER A 106 12.23 -3.04 -19.96
C SER A 106 13.34 -2.57 -18.99
N PRO A 107 14.66 -2.67 -19.34
CA PRO A 107 15.75 -2.24 -18.45
C PRO A 107 15.68 -0.77 -18.06
N LYS A 108 15.18 0.10 -18.96
CA LYS A 108 15.00 1.53 -18.66
C LYS A 108 13.90 1.74 -17.62
N GLU A 109 12.79 1.02 -17.75
CA GLU A 109 11.66 1.06 -16.83
C GLU A 109 12.00 0.46 -15.45
N ARG A 110 12.81 -0.60 -15.41
CA ARG A 110 13.28 -1.22 -14.14
C ARG A 110 14.08 -0.25 -13.28
N LYS A 111 14.96 0.57 -13.87
CA LYS A 111 15.72 1.58 -13.11
C LYS A 111 14.81 2.55 -12.36
N VAL A 112 13.63 2.78 -12.91
CA VAL A 112 12.62 3.67 -12.33
C VAL A 112 11.69 2.93 -11.38
N ALA A 113 11.29 1.70 -11.70
CA ALA A 113 10.41 0.90 -10.87
C ALA A 113 11.07 0.46 -9.55
N THR A 114 12.38 0.18 -9.55
CA THR A 114 13.09 -0.29 -8.35
C THR A 114 12.96 0.65 -7.14
N PRO A 115 13.19 1.98 -7.23
CA PRO A 115 13.00 2.87 -6.09
C PRO A 115 11.53 2.97 -5.66
N LEU A 116 10.56 2.84 -6.60
CA LEU A 116 9.14 2.83 -6.25
C LEU A 116 8.79 1.59 -5.42
N ILE A 117 9.31 0.42 -5.78
CA ILE A 117 9.12 -0.81 -5.01
C ILE A 117 9.73 -0.68 -3.61
N ALA A 118 10.87 -0.03 -3.46
CA ALA A 118 11.46 0.21 -2.15
C ALA A 118 10.61 1.13 -1.25
N MET A 119 9.76 2.00 -1.83
CA MET A 119 8.86 2.86 -1.06
C MET A 119 7.63 2.11 -0.50
N ILE A 120 7.26 0.96 -1.07
CA ILE A 120 6.05 0.22 -0.72
C ILE A 120 5.92 -0.08 0.78
N PRO A 121 6.92 -0.72 1.43
CA PRO A 121 6.79 -1.02 2.85
C PRO A 121 6.68 0.24 3.71
N PHE A 122 7.38 1.32 3.35
CA PHE A 122 7.33 2.58 4.10
C PHE A 122 5.96 3.26 3.97
N LEU A 123 5.39 3.32 2.77
CA LEU A 123 4.06 3.88 2.57
C LEU A 123 2.99 3.02 3.25
N PHE A 124 3.13 1.70 3.20
CA PHE A 124 2.20 0.80 3.87
C PHE A 124 2.21 1.05 5.39
N ILE A 125 3.39 1.03 6.01
CA ILE A 125 3.53 1.31 7.45
C ILE A 125 3.02 2.72 7.78
N GLY A 126 3.32 3.71 6.94
CA GLY A 126 2.79 5.07 7.08
C GLY A 126 1.27 5.12 7.02
N GLY A 127 0.62 4.36 6.13
CA GLY A 127 -0.84 4.25 6.03
C GLY A 127 -1.47 3.58 7.25
N VAL A 128 -0.87 2.49 7.73
CA VAL A 128 -1.29 1.80 8.95
C VAL A 128 -1.15 2.72 10.17
N ALA A 129 -0.02 3.41 10.31
CA ALA A 129 0.21 4.35 11.40
C ALA A 129 -0.76 5.54 11.34
N PHE A 130 -0.98 6.10 10.13
CA PHE A 130 -1.96 7.16 9.94
C PHE A 130 -3.36 6.72 10.35
N CYS A 131 -3.78 5.53 9.93
CA CYS A 131 -5.06 4.95 10.33
C CYS A 131 -5.16 4.84 11.85
N TYR A 132 -4.15 4.25 12.48
CA TYR A 132 -4.13 3.98 13.91
C TYR A 132 -4.19 5.25 14.76
N PHE A 133 -3.37 6.27 14.44
CA PHE A 133 -3.24 7.47 15.27
C PHE A 133 -4.20 8.62 14.89
N VAL A 134 -4.76 8.61 13.67
CA VAL A 134 -5.54 9.74 13.16
C VAL A 134 -6.98 9.35 12.85
N VAL A 135 -7.23 8.15 12.33
CA VAL A 135 -8.57 7.75 11.87
C VAL A 135 -9.33 6.98 12.94
N LEU A 136 -8.70 5.99 13.60
CA LEU A 136 -9.42 5.05 14.47
C LEU A 136 -10.03 5.73 15.69
N GLU A 137 -9.33 6.63 16.36
CA GLU A 137 -9.85 7.28 17.57
C GLU A 137 -11.10 8.12 17.28
N PRO A 138 -11.12 9.07 16.31
CA PRO A 138 -12.34 9.79 15.97
C PRO A 138 -13.46 8.91 15.40
N ALA A 139 -13.10 7.86 14.66
CA ALA A 139 -14.08 6.93 14.09
C ALA A 139 -14.78 6.12 15.18
N THR A 140 -14.02 5.56 16.12
CA THR A 140 -14.57 4.78 17.25
C THR A 140 -15.38 5.67 18.18
N ASP A 141 -14.88 6.86 18.50
CA ASP A 141 -15.61 7.83 19.35
C ASP A 141 -16.96 8.20 18.72
N PHE A 142 -16.97 8.54 17.45
CA PHE A 142 -18.21 8.85 16.75
C PHE A 142 -19.18 7.65 16.73
N LEU A 143 -18.73 6.49 16.30
CA LEU A 143 -19.58 5.29 16.17
C LEU A 143 -20.18 4.84 17.51
N LEU A 144 -19.41 4.94 18.57
CA LEU A 144 -19.81 4.46 19.89
C LEU A 144 -20.58 5.51 20.70
N SER A 145 -20.41 6.79 20.38
CA SER A 145 -21.18 7.88 20.99
C SER A 145 -22.52 8.15 20.26
N PHE A 146 -22.65 7.65 19.03
CA PHE A 146 -23.84 7.93 18.23
C PHE A 146 -25.11 7.37 18.89
N ASN A 147 -26.03 8.26 19.22
CA ASN A 147 -27.34 7.93 19.81
C ASN A 147 -27.28 7.16 21.14
N ASN A 148 -26.29 7.44 21.98
CA ASN A 148 -26.09 6.79 23.29
C ASN A 148 -27.26 7.03 24.26
N ASP A 149 -28.06 8.07 24.05
CA ASP A 149 -29.25 8.34 24.88
C ASP A 149 -30.35 7.29 24.68
N GLU A 150 -30.37 6.63 23.53
CA GLU A 150 -31.41 5.65 23.16
C GLU A 150 -30.90 4.19 23.25
N PHE A 151 -29.59 3.98 23.04
CA PHE A 151 -29.01 2.64 22.97
C PHE A 151 -27.90 2.43 24.00
N ASN A 152 -27.96 1.32 24.72
CA ASN A 152 -26.83 0.85 25.54
C ASN A 152 -25.91 0.01 24.68
N THR A 153 -24.89 0.64 24.11
CA THR A 153 -23.97 0.01 23.16
C THR A 153 -23.05 -0.99 23.86
N GLN A 154 -23.19 -2.27 23.53
CA GLN A 154 -22.26 -3.33 23.94
C GLN A 154 -21.45 -3.78 22.75
N ILE A 155 -20.12 -3.77 22.89
CA ILE A 155 -19.20 -4.08 21.81
C ILE A 155 -18.84 -5.56 21.85
N ARG A 156 -19.06 -6.24 20.73
CA ARG A 156 -18.58 -7.60 20.56
C ARG A 156 -17.11 -7.60 20.19
N ALA A 157 -16.28 -8.32 20.93
CA ALA A 157 -14.83 -8.38 20.75
C ALA A 157 -14.41 -8.68 19.29
N ARG A 158 -15.09 -9.66 18.67
CA ARG A 158 -14.81 -10.07 17.29
C ARG A 158 -15.06 -8.94 16.28
N ASP A 159 -16.18 -8.25 16.43
CA ASP A 159 -16.61 -7.23 15.46
C ASP A 159 -15.69 -6.01 15.55
N TYR A 160 -15.37 -5.58 16.77
CA TYR A 160 -14.46 -4.47 17.01
C TYR A 160 -13.04 -4.75 16.50
N THR A 161 -12.47 -5.89 16.86
CA THR A 161 -11.10 -6.23 16.45
C THR A 161 -10.98 -6.41 14.94
N SER A 162 -12.00 -7.02 14.30
CA SER A 162 -12.05 -7.13 12.84
C SER A 162 -12.14 -5.76 12.18
N PHE A 163 -12.97 -4.86 12.72
CA PHE A 163 -13.09 -3.49 12.25
C PHE A 163 -11.73 -2.78 12.29
N VAL A 164 -11.07 -2.74 13.43
CA VAL A 164 -9.77 -2.06 13.60
C VAL A 164 -8.72 -2.61 12.64
N LEU A 165 -8.52 -3.93 12.64
CA LEU A 165 -7.45 -4.56 11.86
C LEU A 165 -7.68 -4.47 10.35
N LEU A 166 -8.93 -4.63 9.89
CA LEU A 166 -9.25 -4.52 8.46
C LEU A 166 -9.17 -3.06 7.97
N THR A 167 -9.61 -2.09 8.77
CA THR A 167 -9.49 -0.66 8.45
C THR A 167 -8.01 -0.26 8.34
N MET A 168 -7.16 -0.69 9.28
CA MET A 168 -5.71 -0.48 9.21
C MET A 168 -5.10 -1.10 7.96
N ALA A 169 -5.46 -2.34 7.63
CA ALA A 169 -4.94 -3.02 6.45
C ALA A 169 -5.37 -2.31 5.15
N ALA A 170 -6.61 -1.92 5.07
CA ALA A 170 -7.16 -1.22 3.91
C ALA A 170 -6.54 0.16 3.71
N MET A 171 -6.33 0.92 4.80
CA MET A 171 -5.63 2.20 4.73
C MET A 171 -4.17 2.03 4.31
N GLY A 172 -3.48 1.01 4.83
CA GLY A 172 -2.12 0.66 4.38
C GLY A 172 -2.04 0.35 2.88
N ILE A 173 -3.03 -0.37 2.35
CA ILE A 173 -3.17 -0.63 0.90
C ILE A 173 -3.53 0.67 0.16
N GLY A 174 -4.42 1.50 0.68
CA GLY A 174 -4.79 2.79 0.11
C GLY A 174 -3.59 3.73 -0.06
N PHE A 175 -2.65 3.69 0.88
CA PHE A 175 -1.40 4.44 0.79
C PHE A 175 -0.45 3.95 -0.32
N GLN A 176 -0.78 2.86 -1.04
CA GLN A 176 -0.05 2.45 -2.26
C GLN A 176 -0.50 3.24 -3.51
N VAL A 177 -1.56 4.05 -3.44
CA VAL A 177 -2.04 4.87 -4.57
C VAL A 177 -0.92 5.71 -5.19
N PRO A 178 -0.02 6.38 -4.45
CA PRO A 178 1.10 7.11 -5.04
C PRO A 178 2.04 6.22 -5.86
N VAL A 179 2.35 5.03 -5.38
CA VAL A 179 3.23 4.08 -6.08
C VAL A 179 2.58 3.62 -7.37
N ALA A 180 1.29 3.27 -7.32
CA ALA A 180 0.53 2.82 -8.49
C ALA A 180 0.44 3.92 -9.57
N ILE A 181 0.17 5.17 -9.18
CA ILE A 181 0.10 6.30 -10.10
C ILE A 181 1.46 6.61 -10.72
N LEU A 182 2.51 6.69 -9.90
CA LEU A 182 3.86 6.93 -10.37
C LEU A 182 4.31 5.84 -11.35
N ALA A 183 4.03 4.57 -11.03
CA ALA A 183 4.30 3.45 -11.92
C ALA A 183 3.53 3.58 -13.24
N ALA A 184 2.22 3.86 -13.20
CA ALA A 184 1.39 4.02 -14.39
C ALA A 184 1.85 5.18 -15.30
N VAL A 185 2.28 6.30 -14.71
CA VAL A 185 2.83 7.44 -15.46
C VAL A 185 4.17 7.09 -16.08
N ARG A 186 5.04 6.39 -15.34
CA ARG A 186 6.37 5.99 -15.81
C ARG A 186 6.33 4.95 -16.93
N LEU A 187 5.33 4.07 -16.90
CA LEU A 187 5.06 3.08 -17.95
C LEU A 187 4.33 3.66 -19.16
N GLY A 188 4.05 4.97 -19.17
CA GLY A 188 3.32 5.61 -20.26
C GLY A 188 1.84 5.21 -20.37
N ILE A 189 1.28 4.48 -19.38
CA ILE A 189 -0.13 4.09 -19.34
C ILE A 189 -1.03 5.31 -19.20
N THR A 190 -0.58 6.31 -18.43
CA THR A 190 -1.29 7.57 -18.22
C THR A 190 -0.32 8.74 -18.16
N THR A 191 -0.85 9.98 -18.14
CA THR A 191 -0.05 11.20 -17.98
C THR A 191 -0.60 12.06 -16.85
N PRO A 192 0.21 12.92 -16.19
CA PRO A 192 -0.27 13.82 -15.15
C PRO A 192 -1.43 14.71 -15.62
N GLU A 193 -1.44 15.12 -16.91
CA GLU A 193 -2.50 15.93 -17.50
C GLU A 193 -3.83 15.14 -17.59
N LYS A 194 -3.76 13.87 -18.01
CA LYS A 194 -4.94 12.98 -18.05
C LYS A 194 -5.50 12.75 -16.65
N LEU A 195 -4.63 12.54 -15.65
CA LEU A 195 -5.03 12.37 -14.26
C LEU A 195 -5.72 13.64 -13.73
N ARG A 196 -5.16 14.82 -14.00
CA ARG A 196 -5.76 16.11 -13.62
C ARG A 196 -7.13 16.32 -14.28
N LYS A 197 -7.28 15.99 -15.56
CA LYS A 197 -8.55 16.11 -16.29
C LYS A 197 -9.61 15.16 -15.74
N ASN A 198 -9.20 13.99 -15.26
CA ASN A 198 -10.08 12.92 -14.80
C ASN A 198 -10.21 12.83 -13.26
N ARG A 199 -9.88 13.88 -12.52
CA ARG A 199 -9.95 13.92 -11.03
C ARG A 199 -11.27 13.43 -10.46
N ARG A 200 -12.39 13.83 -11.08
CA ARG A 200 -13.74 13.42 -10.65
C ARG A 200 -13.93 11.90 -10.62
N TYR A 201 -13.35 11.19 -11.60
CA TYR A 201 -13.42 9.73 -11.64
C TYR A 201 -12.49 9.09 -10.61
N ALA A 202 -11.32 9.68 -10.37
CA ALA A 202 -10.42 9.21 -9.31
C ALA A 202 -11.05 9.37 -7.93
N ILE A 203 -11.68 10.51 -7.64
CA ILE A 203 -12.42 10.74 -6.39
C ILE A 203 -13.56 9.73 -6.25
N LEU A 204 -14.30 9.46 -7.33
CA LEU A 204 -15.38 8.46 -7.32
C LEU A 204 -14.82 7.05 -7.02
N VAL A 205 -13.70 6.67 -7.62
CA VAL A 205 -13.04 5.39 -7.35
C VAL A 205 -12.57 5.31 -5.90
N ILE A 206 -11.96 6.38 -5.38
CA ILE A 206 -11.55 6.45 -3.97
C ILE A 206 -12.77 6.32 -3.05
N ALA A 207 -13.88 7.01 -3.34
CA ALA A 207 -15.11 6.92 -2.55
C ALA A 207 -15.69 5.49 -2.57
N VAL A 208 -15.69 4.84 -3.73
CA VAL A 208 -16.14 3.44 -3.86
C VAL A 208 -15.22 2.52 -3.07
N LEU A 209 -13.90 2.69 -3.18
CA LEU A 209 -12.94 1.88 -2.42
C LEU A 209 -13.12 2.08 -0.91
N ALA A 210 -13.27 3.32 -0.45
CA ALA A 210 -13.52 3.62 0.96
C ALA A 210 -14.87 3.02 1.45
N ALA A 211 -15.91 3.00 0.61
CA ALA A 211 -17.19 2.38 0.94
C ALA A 211 -17.15 0.83 1.05
N PHE A 212 -16.11 0.17 0.54
CA PHE A 212 -15.86 -1.26 0.74
C PHE A 212 -15.14 -1.58 2.06
N LEU A 213 -14.70 -0.56 2.79
CA LEU A 213 -14.10 -0.71 4.11
C LEU A 213 -15.14 -1.19 5.14
N PRO A 214 -14.73 -1.73 6.28
CA PRO A 214 -15.64 -2.34 7.26
C PRO A 214 -16.70 -1.38 7.84
N THR A 215 -16.54 -0.08 7.64
CA THR A 215 -17.48 0.95 8.13
C THR A 215 -18.29 1.55 7.00
N ILE A 216 -19.60 1.69 7.24
CA ILE A 216 -20.53 2.34 6.28
C ILE A 216 -21.06 3.67 6.89
N ASP A 217 -20.29 4.28 7.80
CA ASP A 217 -20.68 5.54 8.39
C ASP A 217 -20.03 6.74 7.66
N PRO A 218 -20.75 7.89 7.56
CA PRO A 218 -20.27 9.04 6.80
C PRO A 218 -19.00 9.70 7.36
N ILE A 219 -18.79 9.62 8.67
CA ILE A 219 -17.64 10.29 9.33
C ILE A 219 -16.36 9.52 9.04
N THR A 220 -16.35 8.21 9.29
CA THR A 220 -15.21 7.37 8.98
C THR A 220 -14.90 7.39 7.47
N LEU A 221 -15.93 7.34 6.62
CA LEU A 221 -15.76 7.45 5.17
C LEU A 221 -15.02 8.74 4.77
N ILE A 222 -15.39 9.90 5.34
CA ILE A 222 -14.72 11.17 5.06
C ILE A 222 -13.28 11.15 5.59
N LEU A 223 -13.08 10.66 6.83
CA LEU A 223 -11.74 10.54 7.43
C LEU A 223 -10.79 9.69 6.61
N GLU A 224 -11.30 8.65 5.94
CA GLU A 224 -10.52 7.78 5.06
C GLU A 224 -10.32 8.37 3.67
N MET A 225 -11.35 9.02 3.10
CA MET A 225 -11.26 9.61 1.76
C MET A 225 -10.30 10.79 1.68
N VAL A 226 -10.28 11.65 2.70
CA VAL A 226 -9.45 12.87 2.69
C VAL A 226 -7.97 12.55 2.46
N PRO A 227 -7.31 11.67 3.25
CA PRO A 227 -5.91 11.35 3.02
C PRO A 227 -5.67 10.68 1.67
N LEU A 228 -6.57 9.82 1.21
CA LEU A 228 -6.44 9.17 -0.09
C LEU A 228 -6.51 10.16 -1.26
N ILE A 229 -7.39 11.17 -1.17
CA ILE A 229 -7.47 12.26 -2.16
C ILE A 229 -6.20 13.11 -2.12
N LEU A 230 -5.70 13.44 -0.93
CA LEU A 230 -4.43 14.18 -0.78
C LEU A 230 -3.25 13.41 -1.38
N LEU A 231 -3.16 12.10 -1.13
CA LEU A 231 -2.14 11.23 -1.71
C LEU A 231 -2.27 11.15 -3.24
N PHE A 232 -3.49 11.10 -3.77
CA PHE A 232 -3.73 11.15 -5.21
C PHE A 232 -3.21 12.47 -5.82
N GLU A 233 -3.56 13.62 -5.25
CA GLU A 233 -3.09 14.93 -5.71
C GLU A 233 -1.57 15.07 -5.60
N LEU A 234 -0.99 14.62 -4.48
CA LEU A 234 0.46 14.60 -4.28
C LEU A 234 1.15 13.75 -5.36
N SER A 235 0.55 12.63 -5.73
CA SER A 235 1.07 11.73 -6.78
C SER A 235 1.09 12.40 -8.15
N ILE A 236 0.06 13.19 -8.48
CA ILE A 236 0.02 13.97 -9.73
C ILE A 236 1.12 15.03 -9.73
N VAL A 237 1.30 15.75 -8.63
CA VAL A 237 2.34 16.79 -8.52
C VAL A 237 3.72 16.17 -8.64
N LEU A 238 3.96 15.06 -7.93
CA LEU A 238 5.23 14.37 -7.93
C LEU A 238 5.56 13.79 -9.31
N SER A 239 4.60 13.16 -9.99
CA SER A 239 4.78 12.61 -11.33
C SER A 239 5.07 13.71 -12.37
N ALA A 240 4.38 14.86 -12.29
CA ALA A 240 4.65 16.00 -13.17
C ALA A 240 6.05 16.59 -12.93
N ALA A 241 6.47 16.72 -11.67
CA ALA A 241 7.80 17.22 -11.32
C ALA A 241 8.92 16.30 -11.82
N LEU A 242 8.71 14.98 -11.73
CA LEU A 242 9.67 13.98 -12.20
C LEU A 242 9.79 13.99 -13.73
N GLN A 243 8.68 14.05 -14.47
CA GLN A 243 8.69 14.19 -15.94
C GLN A 243 9.37 15.48 -16.39
N GLY A 244 9.11 16.60 -15.70
CA GLY A 244 9.75 17.87 -16.00
C GLY A 244 11.27 17.85 -15.79
N ARG A 245 11.76 17.13 -14.79
CA ARG A 245 13.21 16.95 -14.57
C ARG A 245 13.86 16.09 -15.65
N GLU A 246 13.19 15.03 -16.08
CA GLU A 246 13.68 14.15 -17.15
C GLU A 246 13.72 14.85 -18.50
N ALA A 247 12.68 15.62 -18.83
CA ALA A 247 12.65 16.41 -20.05
C ALA A 247 13.79 17.44 -20.09
N LYS A 248 14.08 18.12 -18.96
CA LYS A 248 15.20 19.03 -18.84
C LYS A 248 16.57 18.34 -18.94
N ALA A 249 16.70 17.13 -18.36
CA ALA A 249 17.93 16.35 -18.46
C ALA A 249 18.18 15.90 -19.91
N ALA A 250 17.16 15.40 -20.60
CA ALA A 250 17.24 15.00 -22.00
C ALA A 250 17.56 16.19 -22.92
N ALA A 251 16.98 17.36 -22.68
CA ALA A 251 17.30 18.57 -23.45
C ALA A 251 18.77 18.99 -23.28
N ARG A 252 19.29 18.95 -22.04
CA ARG A 252 20.72 19.27 -21.80
C ARG A 252 21.67 18.26 -22.45
N GLU A 253 21.30 16.99 -22.45
CA GLU A 253 22.09 15.94 -23.10
C GLU A 253 22.10 16.12 -24.62
N ALA A 254 20.95 16.46 -25.22
CA ALA A 254 20.86 16.76 -26.64
C ALA A 254 21.70 17.99 -27.03
N GLU A 255 21.64 19.09 -26.26
CA GLU A 255 22.47 20.27 -26.44
C GLU A 255 23.98 19.96 -26.35
N ALA A 256 24.37 19.13 -25.40
CA ALA A 256 25.77 18.73 -25.24
C ALA A 256 26.26 17.86 -26.38
N VAL A 257 25.43 16.96 -26.92
CA VAL A 257 25.77 16.16 -28.12
C VAL A 257 25.92 17.06 -29.35
N GLU A 258 24.97 17.99 -29.55
CA GLU A 258 25.04 18.94 -30.71
C GLU A 258 26.28 19.87 -30.63
N ALA A 259 26.63 20.33 -29.42
CA ALA A 259 27.85 21.12 -29.20
C ALA A 259 29.12 20.32 -29.52
N ALA A 260 29.19 19.06 -29.09
CA ALA A 260 30.31 18.18 -29.38
C ALA A 260 30.42 17.80 -30.87
N GLU A 261 29.31 17.70 -31.59
CA GLU A 261 29.29 17.47 -33.01
C GLU A 261 29.77 18.72 -33.80
N ARG A 262 29.39 19.93 -33.39
CA ARG A 262 29.86 21.19 -33.95
C ARG A 262 31.36 21.38 -33.76
N GLU A 263 31.91 20.99 -32.62
CA GLU A 263 33.35 21.06 -32.34
C GLU A 263 34.16 20.08 -33.20
N LYS A 264 33.56 18.93 -33.57
CA LYS A 264 34.19 17.92 -34.43
C LYS A 264 34.05 18.16 -35.93
N ALA A 265 33.17 19.07 -36.36
CA ALA A 265 33.03 19.42 -37.76
C ALA A 265 34.28 20.21 -38.19
N PRO A 266 35.13 19.71 -39.14
CA PRO A 266 36.31 20.42 -39.57
C PRO A 266 35.88 21.72 -40.32
N ASP A 267 36.54 22.85 -39.96
CA ASP A 267 36.49 24.06 -40.74
C ASP A 267 36.79 23.71 -42.22
N SER A 268 35.77 23.71 -43.05
CA SER A 268 35.98 23.60 -44.48
C SER A 268 36.50 24.96 -44.97
N PRO A 269 37.78 25.06 -45.42
CA PRO A 269 38.28 26.32 -45.98
C PRO A 269 37.54 26.64 -47.28
N SER A 270 37.03 27.85 -47.35
CA SER A 270 36.48 28.49 -48.53
C SER A 270 37.55 28.72 -49.63
#